data_0a8ddbf70fc2e26603e23f5b46cd9f22
#
_entry.id   0a8ddbf70fc2e26603e23f5b46cd9f22
#
_cell.length_a   1.000
_cell.length_b   1.000
_cell.length_c   1.000
_cell.angle_alpha   90.00
_cell.angle_beta   90.00
_cell.angle_gamma   90.00
#
_symmetry.space_group_name_H-M   'P 1'
#
loop_
_entity.id
_entity.type
_entity.pdbx_description
1 polymer ?
#
loop_
_entity_poly.entity_id
_entity_poly.type
_entity_poly.pdbx_seq_one_letter_code
_entity_poly.pdbx_strand_id
1 'polypeptide(L)'
;RGPDYGREGGPIADEDRYLEVWNLVFMQFARGEGTGKEDFPILGELPAKNIDTGLGLERMAAILQDVDNIYEIDTSRRVLDVATSITGKHYGADEGDDVSLRVVTDHSRTCCFLIADGVLPGNEGRGYVLRRLLRRVVRNMRLLGAKEPTIARLTSATIDAMAPQYPELG
;
A
#
# COMPACT_ATOMS: atom_id res chain seq x y z
N ARG A 1 -2.91 5.25 -18.36
CA ARG A 1 -3.19 3.99 -19.08
C ARG A 1 -3.82 4.29 -20.45
N GLY A 2 -3.65 3.39 -21.42
CA GLY A 2 -4.09 3.56 -22.78
C GLY A 2 -5.61 3.45 -23.00
N PRO A 3 -6.08 3.59 -24.27
CA PRO A 3 -7.50 3.54 -24.60
C PRO A 3 -8.18 2.20 -24.31
N ASP A 4 -7.40 1.14 -24.12
CA ASP A 4 -7.90 -0.20 -23.79
C ASP A 4 -8.29 -0.36 -22.32
N TYR A 5 -7.97 0.63 -21.47
CA TYR A 5 -8.35 0.66 -20.06
C TYR A 5 -9.56 1.55 -19.84
N GLY A 6 -10.61 0.98 -19.27
CA GLY A 6 -11.77 1.69 -18.76
C GLY A 6 -12.55 2.51 -19.79
N ARG A 7 -13.29 3.49 -19.29
CA ARG A 7 -14.22 4.31 -20.09
C ARG A 7 -13.55 5.59 -20.59
N GLU A 8 -14.06 6.13 -21.70
CA GLU A 8 -13.75 7.49 -22.08
C GLU A 8 -14.39 8.49 -21.12
N GLY A 9 -13.73 9.63 -20.84
CA GLY A 9 -14.35 10.68 -20.04
C GLY A 9 -13.42 11.53 -19.18
N GLY A 10 -12.23 11.15 -18.89
CA GLY A 10 -11.28 11.90 -18.05
C GLY A 10 -11.21 11.40 -16.59
N PRO A 11 -10.35 12.00 -15.75
CA PRO A 11 -9.96 11.47 -14.45
C PRO A 11 -11.11 11.24 -13.45
N ILE A 12 -12.16 12.07 -13.52
CA ILE A 12 -13.31 11.97 -12.61
C ILE A 12 -14.24 10.82 -13.02
N ALA A 13 -14.23 10.43 -14.29
CA ALA A 13 -15.14 9.42 -14.83
C ALA A 13 -14.64 7.99 -14.65
N ASP A 14 -13.33 7.79 -14.57
CA ASP A 14 -12.74 6.47 -14.58
C ASP A 14 -11.33 6.45 -13.98
N GLU A 15 -11.21 6.04 -12.70
CA GLU A 15 -9.93 5.93 -11.98
C GLU A 15 -9.08 4.75 -12.48
N ASP A 16 -9.68 3.73 -13.10
CA ASP A 16 -8.93 2.60 -13.66
C ASP A 16 -8.12 3.02 -14.88
N ARG A 17 -8.68 3.92 -15.70
CA ARG A 17 -7.98 4.48 -16.86
C ARG A 17 -7.03 5.61 -16.49
N TYR A 18 -7.41 6.46 -15.54
CA TYR A 18 -6.67 7.66 -15.15
C TYR A 18 -6.11 7.50 -13.72
N LEU A 19 -4.96 6.88 -13.61
CA LEU A 19 -4.31 6.69 -12.33
C LEU A 19 -3.62 7.97 -11.87
N GLU A 20 -4.06 8.54 -10.73
CA GLU A 20 -3.34 9.63 -10.09
C GLU A 20 -2.02 9.11 -9.52
N VAL A 21 -0.90 9.66 -9.99
CA VAL A 21 0.45 9.30 -9.51
C VAL A 21 1.10 10.44 -8.73
N TRP A 22 0.71 11.68 -8.99
CA TRP A 22 1.30 12.85 -8.36
C TRP A 22 0.22 13.87 -8.03
N ASN A 23 0.21 14.35 -6.80
CA ASN A 23 -0.69 15.38 -6.29
C ASN A 23 0.09 16.64 -5.94
N LEU A 24 -0.43 17.80 -6.33
CA LEU A 24 0.10 19.12 -6.03
C LEU A 24 -0.97 19.94 -5.32
N VAL A 25 -0.73 20.31 -4.06
CA VAL A 25 -1.66 21.09 -3.24
C VAL A 25 -1.13 22.51 -3.06
N PHE A 26 -1.86 23.48 -3.58
CA PHE A 26 -1.52 24.89 -3.48
C PHE A 26 -2.14 25.47 -2.21
N MET A 27 -1.33 25.65 -1.17
CA MET A 27 -1.76 26.23 0.10
C MET A 27 -1.67 27.75 0.03
N GLN A 28 -2.80 28.42 0.04
CA GLN A 28 -2.90 29.89 -0.10
C GLN A 28 -3.55 30.56 1.09
N PHE A 29 -4.41 29.85 1.82
CA PHE A 29 -5.27 30.41 2.86
C PHE A 29 -5.05 29.73 4.20
N ALA A 30 -5.14 30.54 5.27
CA ALA A 30 -5.20 30.04 6.64
C ALA A 30 -6.59 29.50 6.95
N ARG A 31 -6.64 28.28 7.48
CA ARG A 31 -7.86 27.61 7.90
C ARG A 31 -8.10 27.85 9.40
N GLY A 32 -9.32 28.21 9.80
CA GLY A 32 -9.75 28.24 11.18
C GLY A 32 -10.17 26.88 11.73
N GLU A 33 -10.64 26.87 12.97
CA GLU A 33 -11.15 25.66 13.62
C GLU A 33 -12.40 25.15 12.92
N GLY A 34 -12.49 23.82 12.76
CA GLY A 34 -13.61 23.13 12.13
C GLY A 34 -13.46 21.62 12.24
N THR A 35 -14.56 20.89 12.14
CA THR A 35 -14.62 19.44 12.37
C THR A 35 -14.54 18.60 11.11
N GLY A 36 -14.71 19.20 9.94
CA GLY A 36 -14.78 18.52 8.64
C GLY A 36 -13.76 19.02 7.62
N LYS A 37 -13.83 18.45 6.43
CA LYS A 37 -13.01 18.87 5.29
C LYS A 37 -13.47 20.21 4.69
N GLU A 38 -14.73 20.56 4.85
CA GLU A 38 -15.38 21.74 4.25
C GLU A 38 -16.00 22.68 5.29
N ASP A 39 -16.10 22.25 6.55
CA ASP A 39 -16.69 23.00 7.65
C ASP A 39 -15.61 23.71 8.47
N PHE A 40 -15.06 24.78 7.89
CA PHE A 40 -14.10 25.65 8.55
C PHE A 40 -14.10 27.05 7.92
N PRO A 41 -13.91 28.11 8.69
CA PRO A 41 -13.77 29.46 8.17
C PRO A 41 -12.38 29.67 7.53
N ILE A 42 -12.32 30.43 6.46
CA ILE A 42 -11.07 30.97 5.93
C ILE A 42 -10.72 32.24 6.72
N LEU A 43 -9.56 32.23 7.38
CA LEU A 43 -9.10 33.34 8.23
C LEU A 43 -8.38 34.44 7.45
N GLY A 44 -7.93 34.14 6.24
CA GLY A 44 -7.21 35.08 5.38
C GLY A 44 -6.15 34.38 4.53
N GLU A 45 -5.35 35.14 3.82
CA GLU A 45 -4.22 34.60 3.05
C GLU A 45 -3.07 34.23 3.98
N LEU A 46 -2.32 33.19 3.62
CA LEU A 46 -1.07 32.84 4.28
C LEU A 46 -0.01 33.93 4.02
N PRO A 47 0.86 34.22 5.01
CA PRO A 47 1.98 35.17 4.83
C PRO A 47 2.92 34.79 3.69
N ALA A 48 3.06 33.47 3.44
CA ALA A 48 3.77 32.90 2.30
C ALA A 48 2.93 31.79 1.68
N LYS A 49 2.75 31.82 0.37
CA LYS A 49 2.07 30.75 -0.37
C LYS A 49 3.01 29.56 -0.49
N ASN A 50 2.48 28.36 -0.31
CA ASN A 50 3.23 27.12 -0.33
C ASN A 50 2.62 26.14 -1.31
N ILE A 51 3.44 25.21 -1.78
CA ILE A 51 3.00 24.05 -2.54
C ILE A 51 3.44 22.81 -1.77
N ASP A 52 2.49 21.98 -1.40
CA ASP A 52 2.74 20.63 -0.90
C ASP A 52 2.60 19.65 -2.06
N THR A 53 3.39 18.59 -2.04
CA THR A 53 3.37 17.61 -3.13
C THR A 53 3.52 16.19 -2.59
N GLY A 54 2.77 15.27 -3.17
CA GLY A 54 2.84 13.85 -2.87
C GLY A 54 2.86 13.01 -4.13
N LEU A 55 3.88 12.16 -4.27
CA LEU A 55 4.02 11.22 -5.38
C LEU A 55 3.89 9.79 -4.85
N GLY A 56 3.00 9.00 -5.46
CA GLY A 56 2.87 7.59 -5.17
C GLY A 56 4.01 6.79 -5.79
N LEU A 57 5.00 6.39 -4.98
CA LEU A 57 6.17 5.64 -5.46
C LEU A 57 5.77 4.38 -6.22
N GLU A 58 4.93 3.55 -5.62
CA GLU A 58 4.50 2.29 -6.22
C GLU A 58 3.62 2.50 -7.46
N ARG A 59 2.81 3.56 -7.48
CA ARG A 59 2.00 3.91 -8.65
C ARG A 59 2.89 4.34 -9.83
N MET A 60 3.91 5.14 -9.56
CA MET A 60 4.89 5.54 -10.57
C MET A 60 5.71 4.33 -11.03
N ALA A 61 6.16 3.47 -10.10
CA ALA A 61 6.90 2.25 -10.43
C ALA A 61 6.07 1.32 -11.33
N ALA A 62 4.77 1.15 -11.06
CA ALA A 62 3.89 0.32 -11.88
C ALA A 62 3.82 0.82 -13.33
N ILE A 63 3.76 2.15 -13.53
CA ILE A 63 3.77 2.73 -14.87
C ILE A 63 5.12 2.53 -15.56
N LEU A 64 6.23 2.78 -14.85
CA LEU A 64 7.58 2.67 -15.44
C LEU A 64 7.98 1.22 -15.73
N GLN A 65 7.44 0.25 -14.98
CA GLN A 65 7.66 -1.19 -15.17
C GLN A 65 6.63 -1.82 -16.13
N ASP A 66 5.68 -1.03 -16.63
CA ASP A 66 4.60 -1.47 -17.54
C ASP A 66 3.83 -2.68 -16.99
N VAL A 67 3.42 -2.57 -15.71
CA VAL A 67 2.60 -3.60 -15.04
C VAL A 67 1.23 -3.04 -14.64
N ASP A 68 0.24 -3.93 -14.52
CA ASP A 68 -1.16 -3.53 -14.35
C ASP A 68 -1.47 -2.90 -12.99
N ASN A 69 -0.74 -3.30 -11.95
CA ASN A 69 -1.00 -2.80 -10.60
C ASN A 69 0.27 -2.83 -9.72
N ILE A 70 0.19 -2.15 -8.57
CA ILE A 70 1.30 -2.01 -7.61
C ILE A 70 1.77 -3.32 -6.96
N TYR A 71 1.00 -4.41 -7.07
CA TYR A 71 1.40 -5.72 -6.53
C TYR A 71 2.29 -6.50 -7.50
N GLU A 72 2.37 -6.07 -8.76
CA GLU A 72 3.20 -6.67 -9.80
C GLU A 72 4.54 -5.97 -10.00
N ILE A 73 4.78 -4.83 -9.34
CA ILE A 73 6.11 -4.19 -9.34
C ILE A 73 7.13 -5.11 -8.66
N ASP A 74 8.39 -4.94 -9.02
CA ASP A 74 9.52 -5.78 -8.59
C ASP A 74 9.59 -6.04 -7.09
N THR A 75 9.40 -5.01 -6.26
CA THR A 75 9.45 -5.13 -4.79
C THR A 75 8.26 -5.88 -4.20
N SER A 76 7.05 -5.62 -4.68
CA SER A 76 5.84 -6.29 -4.23
C SER A 76 5.79 -7.75 -4.72
N ARG A 77 6.21 -7.97 -5.96
CA ARG A 77 6.18 -9.28 -6.60
C ARG A 77 6.98 -10.33 -5.84
N ARG A 78 8.12 -9.99 -5.25
CA ARG A 78 8.91 -10.91 -4.44
C ARG A 78 8.13 -11.52 -3.27
N VAL A 79 7.38 -10.71 -2.55
CA VAL A 79 6.54 -11.17 -1.42
C VAL A 79 5.34 -11.95 -1.93
N LEU A 80 4.71 -11.48 -3.00
CA LEU A 80 3.58 -12.14 -3.67
C LEU A 80 3.97 -13.54 -4.14
N ASP A 81 5.12 -13.71 -4.77
CA ASP A 81 5.61 -15.00 -5.27
C ASP A 81 5.88 -15.99 -4.14
N VAL A 82 6.35 -15.53 -2.98
CA VAL A 82 6.48 -16.39 -1.79
C VAL A 82 5.11 -16.82 -1.29
N ALA A 83 4.12 -15.94 -1.23
CA ALA A 83 2.76 -16.29 -0.82
C ALA A 83 2.13 -17.31 -1.78
N THR A 84 2.26 -17.12 -3.08
CA THR A 84 1.76 -18.05 -4.11
C THR A 84 2.48 -19.41 -4.03
N SER A 85 3.81 -19.41 -3.81
CA SER A 85 4.59 -20.66 -3.68
C SER A 85 4.18 -21.50 -2.46
N ILE A 86 3.77 -20.85 -1.36
CA ILE A 86 3.32 -21.53 -0.14
C ILE A 86 1.93 -22.15 -0.33
N THR A 87 1.07 -21.47 -1.08
CA THR A 87 -0.36 -21.81 -1.18
C THR A 87 -0.70 -22.63 -2.43
N GLY A 88 0.19 -22.64 -3.44
CA GLY A 88 -0.08 -23.22 -4.74
C GLY A 88 -1.08 -22.40 -5.58
N LYS A 89 -1.42 -21.19 -5.13
CA LYS A 89 -2.33 -20.29 -5.85
C LYS A 89 -1.59 -19.50 -6.93
N HIS A 90 -2.32 -19.03 -7.92
CA HIS A 90 -1.79 -18.19 -9.00
C HIS A 90 -2.48 -16.83 -8.98
N TYR A 91 -1.71 -15.77 -8.89
CA TYR A 91 -2.21 -14.40 -8.97
C TYR A 91 -2.80 -14.12 -10.36
N GLY A 92 -3.99 -13.56 -10.41
CA GLY A 92 -4.74 -13.31 -11.63
C GLY A 92 -5.69 -14.45 -12.05
N ALA A 93 -5.72 -15.58 -11.31
CA ALA A 93 -6.57 -16.73 -11.65
C ALA A 93 -7.96 -16.66 -10.98
N ASP A 94 -8.06 -16.07 -9.79
CA ASP A 94 -9.32 -15.94 -9.03
C ASP A 94 -9.32 -14.64 -8.25
N GLU A 95 -10.37 -13.84 -8.39
CA GLU A 95 -10.46 -12.51 -7.78
C GLU A 95 -10.42 -12.55 -6.24
N GLY A 96 -11.05 -13.55 -5.62
CA GLY A 96 -11.05 -13.71 -4.16
C GLY A 96 -9.69 -14.11 -3.61
N ASP A 97 -8.97 -14.99 -4.32
CA ASP A 97 -7.59 -15.34 -4.02
C ASP A 97 -6.67 -14.13 -4.22
N ASP A 98 -6.86 -13.35 -5.27
CA ASP A 98 -6.07 -12.14 -5.55
C ASP A 98 -6.22 -11.09 -4.44
N VAL A 99 -7.44 -10.84 -3.96
CA VAL A 99 -7.67 -9.95 -2.81
C VAL A 99 -6.89 -10.43 -1.59
N SER A 100 -6.92 -11.72 -1.30
CA SER A 100 -6.19 -12.31 -0.17
C SER A 100 -4.68 -12.21 -0.35
N LEU A 101 -4.16 -12.45 -1.55
CA LEU A 101 -2.74 -12.32 -1.90
C LEU A 101 -2.25 -10.86 -1.77
N ARG A 102 -3.06 -9.90 -2.22
CA ARG A 102 -2.77 -8.46 -2.07
C ARG A 102 -2.68 -8.07 -0.60
N VAL A 103 -3.65 -8.49 0.22
CA VAL A 103 -3.64 -8.24 1.67
C VAL A 103 -2.38 -8.83 2.33
N VAL A 104 -2.01 -10.07 1.98
CA VAL A 104 -0.80 -10.71 2.51
C VAL A 104 0.46 -9.93 2.14
N THR A 105 0.60 -9.54 0.88
CA THR A 105 1.76 -8.82 0.37
C THR A 105 1.92 -7.46 1.05
N ASP A 106 0.86 -6.66 1.06
CA ASP A 106 0.84 -5.32 1.65
C ASP A 106 1.09 -5.35 3.16
N HIS A 107 0.35 -6.18 3.89
CA HIS A 107 0.43 -6.21 5.33
C HIS A 107 1.74 -6.83 5.85
N SER A 108 2.34 -7.79 5.13
CA SER A 108 3.65 -8.34 5.48
C SER A 108 4.73 -7.27 5.44
N ARG A 109 4.78 -6.47 4.37
CA ARG A 109 5.69 -5.33 4.23
C ARG A 109 5.47 -4.32 5.35
N THR A 110 4.22 -3.88 5.55
CA THR A 110 3.87 -2.92 6.59
C THR A 110 4.28 -3.41 7.99
N CYS A 111 4.06 -4.69 8.31
CA CYS A 111 4.45 -5.25 9.60
C CYS A 111 5.97 -5.22 9.80
N CYS A 112 6.77 -5.52 8.77
CA CYS A 112 8.24 -5.47 8.86
C CYS A 112 8.72 -4.07 9.22
N PHE A 113 8.25 -3.03 8.53
CA PHE A 113 8.63 -1.66 8.82
C PHE A 113 8.17 -1.19 10.20
N LEU A 114 6.93 -1.50 10.61
CA LEU A 114 6.45 -1.16 11.95
C LEU A 114 7.31 -1.79 13.05
N ILE A 115 7.77 -3.02 12.87
CA ILE A 115 8.63 -3.71 13.83
C ILE A 115 10.03 -3.10 13.84
N ALA A 116 10.60 -2.78 12.69
CA ALA A 116 11.89 -2.09 12.57
C ALA A 116 11.85 -0.72 13.25
N ASP A 117 10.71 0.01 13.14
CA ASP A 117 10.45 1.26 13.85
C ASP A 117 10.18 1.09 15.36
N GLY A 118 10.36 -0.11 15.92
CA GLY A 118 10.23 -0.39 17.34
C GLY A 118 8.79 -0.61 17.83
N VAL A 119 7.82 -0.80 16.95
CA VAL A 119 6.45 -1.13 17.36
C VAL A 119 6.35 -2.61 17.71
N LEU A 120 5.89 -2.91 18.91
CA LEU A 120 5.61 -4.29 19.34
C LEU A 120 4.10 -4.57 19.31
N PRO A 121 3.68 -5.81 18.97
CA PRO A 121 2.28 -6.19 18.98
C PRO A 121 1.67 -6.02 20.38
N GLY A 122 0.52 -5.37 20.46
CA GLY A 122 -0.15 -5.06 21.73
C GLY A 122 -1.66 -5.03 21.63
N ASN A 123 -2.31 -4.62 22.70
CA ASN A 123 -3.78 -4.53 22.78
C ASN A 123 -4.30 -3.10 22.53
N GLU A 124 -3.42 -2.11 22.53
CA GLU A 124 -3.76 -0.69 22.44
C GLU A 124 -2.85 0.07 21.47
N GLY A 125 -3.27 1.23 21.02
CA GLY A 125 -2.48 2.16 20.24
C GLY A 125 -1.87 1.53 18.97
N ARG A 126 -0.63 1.86 18.68
CA ARG A 126 0.11 1.36 17.50
C ARG A 126 0.31 -0.14 17.52
N GLY A 127 0.55 -0.71 18.71
CA GLY A 127 0.72 -2.15 18.91
C GLY A 127 -0.53 -2.95 18.55
N TYR A 128 -1.72 -2.42 18.82
CA TYR A 128 -2.98 -3.04 18.40
C TYR A 128 -3.10 -3.08 16.85
N VAL A 129 -2.71 -1.99 16.18
CA VAL A 129 -2.75 -1.94 14.71
C VAL A 129 -1.82 -3.01 14.13
N LEU A 130 -0.56 -3.09 14.59
CA LEU A 130 0.38 -4.13 14.15
C LEU A 130 -0.16 -5.54 14.40
N ARG A 131 -0.67 -5.81 15.60
CA ARG A 131 -1.29 -7.12 15.94
C ARG A 131 -2.44 -7.46 15.00
N ARG A 132 -3.27 -6.48 14.64
CA ARG A 132 -4.39 -6.66 13.71
C ARG A 132 -3.91 -6.98 12.29
N LEU A 133 -2.86 -6.31 11.82
CA LEU A 133 -2.25 -6.59 10.51
C LEU A 133 -1.66 -8.00 10.45
N LEU A 134 -0.87 -8.39 11.44
CA LEU A 134 -0.32 -9.76 11.55
C LEU A 134 -1.42 -10.83 11.52
N ARG A 135 -2.50 -10.63 12.28
CA ARG A 135 -3.64 -11.56 12.25
C ARG A 135 -4.34 -11.62 10.90
N ARG A 136 -4.40 -10.51 10.16
CA ARG A 136 -4.93 -10.49 8.80
C ARG A 136 -4.05 -11.28 7.84
N VAL A 137 -2.72 -11.15 7.92
CA VAL A 137 -1.80 -11.96 7.12
C VAL A 137 -2.04 -13.45 7.39
N VAL A 138 -2.04 -13.87 8.63
CA VAL A 138 -2.27 -15.28 9.01
C VAL A 138 -3.64 -15.77 8.51
N ARG A 139 -4.69 -14.98 8.71
CA ARG A 139 -6.05 -15.34 8.26
C ARG A 139 -6.11 -15.52 6.73
N ASN A 140 -5.58 -14.57 5.96
CA ASN A 140 -5.63 -14.64 4.50
C ASN A 140 -4.77 -15.79 3.96
N MET A 141 -3.58 -16.06 4.54
CA MET A 141 -2.80 -17.23 4.20
C MET A 141 -3.56 -18.54 4.46
N ARG A 142 -4.32 -18.64 5.56
CA ARG A 142 -5.18 -19.79 5.84
C ARG A 142 -6.34 -19.93 4.82
N LEU A 143 -6.96 -18.82 4.44
CA LEU A 143 -8.01 -18.82 3.39
C LEU A 143 -7.44 -19.30 2.04
N LEU A 144 -6.21 -18.92 1.71
CA LEU A 144 -5.50 -19.39 0.51
C LEU A 144 -5.03 -20.86 0.61
N GLY A 145 -5.21 -21.53 1.76
CA GLY A 145 -4.92 -22.94 1.95
C GLY A 145 -3.59 -23.26 2.66
N ALA A 146 -2.85 -22.26 3.15
CA ALA A 146 -1.63 -22.51 3.90
C ALA A 146 -1.93 -23.27 5.21
N LYS A 147 -1.20 -24.37 5.46
CA LYS A 147 -1.36 -25.24 6.65
C LYS A 147 -0.33 -24.92 7.73
N GLU A 148 0.86 -24.50 7.34
CA GLU A 148 1.99 -24.20 8.21
C GLU A 148 2.11 -22.72 8.55
N PRO A 149 2.89 -22.33 9.57
CA PRO A 149 3.22 -20.94 9.84
C PRO A 149 3.96 -20.29 8.65
N THR A 150 3.53 -19.09 8.25
CA THR A 150 4.02 -18.45 7.01
C THR A 150 4.72 -17.13 7.24
N ILE A 151 4.54 -16.50 8.42
CA ILE A 151 5.03 -15.13 8.70
C ILE A 151 6.54 -15.03 8.48
N ALA A 152 7.34 -15.96 8.99
CA ALA A 152 8.80 -15.90 8.86
C ALA A 152 9.25 -15.87 7.39
N ARG A 153 8.64 -16.69 6.52
CA ARG A 153 8.97 -16.72 5.09
C ARG A 153 8.57 -15.43 4.38
N LEU A 154 7.42 -14.87 4.71
CA LEU A 154 6.93 -13.60 4.16
C LEU A 154 7.80 -12.42 4.64
N THR A 155 8.22 -12.44 5.92
CA THR A 155 9.13 -11.45 6.50
C THR A 155 10.50 -11.50 5.80
N SER A 156 11.10 -12.69 5.64
CA SER A 156 12.37 -12.82 4.91
C SER A 156 12.27 -12.27 3.48
N ALA A 157 11.20 -12.61 2.75
CA ALA A 157 11.00 -12.09 1.40
C ALA A 157 10.85 -10.55 1.37
N THR A 158 10.23 -9.98 2.39
CA THR A 158 10.12 -8.52 2.52
C THR A 158 11.49 -7.89 2.80
N ILE A 159 12.26 -8.45 3.70
CA ILE A 159 13.62 -7.98 4.02
C ILE A 159 14.50 -8.07 2.77
N ASP A 160 14.51 -9.21 2.09
CA ASP A 160 15.29 -9.40 0.85
C ASP A 160 14.92 -8.40 -0.26
N ALA A 161 13.64 -7.99 -0.32
CA ALA A 161 13.17 -7.02 -1.29
C ALA A 161 13.56 -5.57 -0.94
N MET A 162 13.59 -5.23 0.35
CA MET A 162 13.63 -3.84 0.83
C MET A 162 14.96 -3.45 1.48
N ALA A 163 15.72 -4.39 2.07
CA ALA A 163 16.97 -4.10 2.78
C ALA A 163 18.05 -3.38 1.94
N PRO A 164 18.15 -3.53 0.61
CA PRO A 164 19.08 -2.74 -0.18
C PRO A 164 18.89 -1.21 -0.05
N GLN A 165 17.68 -0.75 0.20
CA GLN A 165 17.33 0.66 0.41
C GLN A 165 17.09 0.99 1.89
N TYR A 166 16.76 -0.01 2.71
CA TYR A 166 16.41 0.10 4.13
C TYR A 166 17.24 -0.90 4.95
N PRO A 167 18.55 -0.62 5.16
CA PRO A 167 19.46 -1.55 5.88
C PRO A 167 19.03 -1.90 7.29
N GLU A 168 18.21 -1.04 7.91
CA GLU A 168 17.65 -1.24 9.25
C GLU A 168 16.66 -2.40 9.37
N LEU A 169 16.25 -3.00 8.25
CA LEU A 169 15.38 -4.18 8.24
C LEU A 169 16.13 -5.50 8.45
N GLY A 170 17.48 -5.48 8.34
CA GLY A 170 18.34 -6.67 8.40
C GLY A 170 18.91 -7.01 9.78
#